data_5daf0cac3f947abee75e0acd9377f549
#
_entry.id   5daf0cac3f947abee75e0acd9377f549
#
_cell.length_a   1.000
_cell.length_b   1.000
_cell.length_c   1.000
_cell.angle_alpha   90.00
_cell.angle_beta   90.00
_cell.angle_gamma   90.00
#
_symmetry.space_group_name_H-M   'P 1'
#
loop_
_entity.id
_entity.type
_entity.pdbx_description
1 polymer ?
#
loop_
_entity_poly.entity_id
_entity_poly.type
_entity_poly.pdbx_seq_one_letter_code
_entity_poly.pdbx_strand_id
1 'polypeptide(L)'
;MEKHLVAIEFDDTKTNPSALRDALTKGGYPPQGEHRPLASMPAAGPERMLVGKTSQGGLFRDYPVFWNRYRDYTPRKDAVDKIARIHGSFDILVFFGTWCKDSVSEVPKLLRILDAAGNKDLRLALYGVDRSKKEGLGMSEKFNIQRVPTTIVLRDGKELGRIVKFPEKSNEEDLLRILLKTK
;
A
#
# COMPACT_ATOMS: atom_id res chain seq x y z
N MET A 1 11.79 16.17 26.27
CA MET A 1 12.75 15.48 25.36
C MET A 1 11.92 14.56 24.46
N GLU A 2 11.69 14.97 23.23
CA GLU A 2 11.01 14.10 22.25
C GLU A 2 11.96 12.97 21.86
N LYS A 3 11.47 11.74 22.02
CA LYS A 3 12.20 10.55 21.57
C LYS A 3 12.00 10.42 20.07
N HIS A 4 12.97 10.81 19.29
CA HIS A 4 12.98 10.54 17.85
C HIS A 4 13.24 9.03 17.64
N LEU A 5 12.19 8.31 17.20
CA LEU A 5 12.31 6.93 16.74
C LEU A 5 12.79 6.97 15.28
N VAL A 6 13.97 6.43 15.03
CA VAL A 6 14.51 6.24 13.69
C VAL A 6 14.21 4.80 13.27
N ALA A 7 13.38 4.62 12.26
CA ALA A 7 13.20 3.32 11.62
C ALA A 7 14.26 3.16 10.53
N ILE A 8 15.03 2.09 10.59
CA ILE A 8 16.04 1.75 9.58
C ILE A 8 15.59 0.50 8.87
N GLU A 9 15.37 0.61 7.56
CA GLU A 9 15.13 -0.52 6.68
C GLU A 9 16.47 -0.95 6.07
N PHE A 10 16.78 -2.24 6.12
CA PHE A 10 18.04 -2.78 5.60
C PHE A 10 17.81 -4.10 4.86
N ASP A 11 18.71 -4.35 3.90
CA ASP A 11 18.74 -5.60 3.13
C ASP A 11 19.45 -6.68 3.97
N ASP A 12 18.68 -7.62 4.50
CA ASP A 12 19.16 -8.72 5.36
C ASP A 12 20.00 -9.75 4.60
N THR A 13 20.01 -9.71 3.27
CA THR A 13 20.89 -10.54 2.44
C THR A 13 22.33 -10.01 2.39
N LYS A 14 22.54 -8.72 2.69
CA LYS A 14 23.84 -8.04 2.61
C LYS A 14 24.41 -7.63 3.96
N THR A 15 23.58 -7.58 5.00
CA THR A 15 24.00 -7.09 6.31
C THR A 15 23.43 -7.97 7.42
N ASN A 16 24.33 -8.47 8.27
CA ASN A 16 23.94 -9.23 9.46
C ASN A 16 23.29 -8.28 10.50
N PRO A 17 22.12 -8.63 11.06
CA PRO A 17 21.44 -7.86 12.11
C PRO A 17 22.33 -7.50 13.32
N SER A 18 23.27 -8.37 13.67
CA SER A 18 24.23 -8.11 14.77
C SER A 18 25.20 -6.99 14.40
N ALA A 19 25.73 -6.96 13.17
CA ALA A 19 26.64 -5.93 12.70
C ALA A 19 25.95 -4.54 12.64
N LEU A 20 24.67 -4.50 12.24
CA LEU A 20 23.89 -3.28 12.24
C LEU A 20 23.65 -2.75 13.66
N ARG A 21 23.36 -3.63 14.60
CA ARG A 21 23.17 -3.29 16.02
C ARG A 21 24.45 -2.70 16.62
N ASP A 22 25.60 -3.30 16.33
CA ASP A 22 26.91 -2.83 16.79
C ASP A 22 27.25 -1.47 16.22
N ALA A 23 26.95 -1.25 14.92
CA ALA A 23 27.16 0.04 14.27
C ALA A 23 26.28 1.15 14.87
N LEU A 24 24.98 0.84 15.14
CA LEU A 24 24.05 1.78 15.78
C LEU A 24 24.49 2.11 17.22
N THR A 25 24.91 1.12 17.99
CA THR A 25 25.39 1.31 19.36
C THR A 25 26.65 2.19 19.39
N LYS A 26 27.60 1.95 18.48
CA LYS A 26 28.80 2.78 18.31
C LYS A 26 28.49 4.21 17.88
N GLY A 27 27.41 4.39 17.11
CA GLY A 27 26.92 5.71 16.69
C GLY A 27 26.10 6.47 17.76
N GLY A 28 25.97 5.92 18.98
CA GLY A 28 25.21 6.56 20.07
C GLY A 28 23.70 6.30 20.02
N TYR A 29 23.25 5.35 19.23
CA TYR A 29 21.86 4.92 19.11
C TYR A 29 21.67 3.49 19.63
N PRO A 30 21.71 3.25 20.94
CA PRO A 30 21.52 1.91 21.48
C PRO A 30 20.11 1.43 21.14
N PRO A 31 19.94 0.22 20.57
CA PRO A 31 18.64 -0.32 20.24
C PRO A 31 17.85 -0.54 21.54
N GLN A 32 16.71 0.12 21.66
CA GLN A 32 15.80 -0.07 22.77
C GLN A 32 14.70 -1.06 22.34
N GLY A 33 14.73 -2.25 22.90
CA GLY A 33 13.70 -3.27 22.71
C GLY A 33 14.25 -4.62 22.21
N GLU A 34 13.57 -5.69 22.59
CA GLU A 34 13.88 -7.02 22.08
C GLU A 34 13.55 -7.10 20.59
N HIS A 35 14.54 -7.44 19.79
CA HIS A 35 14.34 -7.81 18.40
C HIS A 35 13.50 -9.08 18.35
N ARG A 36 12.23 -8.93 18.02
CA ARG A 36 11.44 -10.06 17.58
C ARG A 36 11.71 -10.25 16.08
N PRO A 37 12.36 -11.35 15.68
CA PRO A 37 12.58 -11.60 14.25
C PRO A 37 11.24 -11.57 13.52
N LEU A 38 11.17 -10.97 12.32
CA LEU A 38 9.97 -10.97 11.47
C LEU A 38 9.41 -12.39 11.29
N ALA A 39 10.28 -13.40 11.28
CA ALA A 39 9.91 -14.82 11.24
C ALA A 39 9.22 -15.32 12.53
N SER A 40 9.31 -14.61 13.65
CA SER A 40 8.68 -14.99 14.93
C SER A 40 7.38 -14.23 15.23
N MET A 41 6.99 -13.29 14.39
CA MET A 41 5.64 -12.73 14.44
C MET A 41 4.67 -13.80 13.91
N PRO A 42 3.64 -14.20 14.66
CA PRO A 42 2.64 -15.09 14.12
C PRO A 42 2.11 -14.41 12.85
N ALA A 43 2.25 -15.07 11.71
CA ALA A 43 1.53 -14.68 10.51
C ALA A 43 0.10 -14.42 10.95
N ALA A 44 -0.46 -13.26 10.62
CA ALA A 44 -1.85 -12.98 10.92
C ALA A 44 -2.64 -14.21 10.46
N GLY A 45 -3.20 -14.95 11.41
CA GLY A 45 -3.88 -16.20 11.11
C GLY A 45 -4.92 -15.94 10.03
N PRO A 46 -5.31 -16.92 9.21
CA PRO A 46 -6.22 -16.75 8.06
C PRO A 46 -7.57 -16.11 8.44
N GLU A 47 -7.86 -15.96 9.71
CA GLU A 47 -9.10 -15.40 10.23
C GLU A 47 -9.07 -13.90 10.54
N ARG A 48 -7.89 -13.27 10.70
CA ARG A 48 -7.83 -11.85 11.05
C ARG A 48 -7.98 -10.99 9.81
N MET A 49 -9.16 -10.41 9.63
CA MET A 49 -9.41 -9.41 8.59
C MET A 49 -8.92 -8.04 9.06
N LEU A 50 -8.25 -7.30 8.16
CA LEU A 50 -8.00 -5.88 8.36
C LEU A 50 -9.28 -5.13 8.05
N VAL A 51 -9.78 -4.37 9.02
CA VAL A 51 -10.97 -3.53 8.88
C VAL A 51 -10.62 -2.12 9.33
N GLY A 52 -10.89 -1.13 8.47
CA GLY A 52 -10.59 0.28 8.72
C GLY A 52 -9.45 0.82 7.85
N LYS A 53 -9.10 2.09 8.14
CA LYS A 53 -8.00 2.77 7.44
C LYS A 53 -6.65 2.22 7.89
N THR A 54 -5.73 2.03 6.95
CA THR A 54 -4.37 1.57 7.22
C THR A 54 -3.34 2.32 6.39
N SER A 55 -2.07 2.18 6.74
CA SER A 55 -0.95 2.59 5.92
C SER A 55 -0.40 1.40 5.13
N GLN A 56 0.37 1.68 4.07
CA GLN A 56 1.08 0.65 3.30
C GLN A 56 2.03 -0.16 4.19
N GLY A 57 2.82 0.52 5.05
CA GLY A 57 3.71 -0.16 6.00
C GLY A 57 2.98 -1.05 7.00
N GLY A 58 1.81 -0.60 7.51
CA GLY A 58 0.95 -1.40 8.38
C GLY A 58 0.43 -2.65 7.67
N LEU A 59 -0.04 -2.49 6.42
CA LEU A 59 -0.51 -3.61 5.60
C LEU A 59 0.60 -4.65 5.39
N PHE A 60 1.79 -4.22 5.01
CA PHE A 60 2.91 -5.12 4.72
C PHE A 60 3.43 -5.84 5.96
N ARG A 61 3.51 -5.12 7.11
CA ARG A 61 3.92 -5.71 8.38
C ARG A 61 2.96 -6.79 8.86
N ASP A 62 1.66 -6.50 8.79
CA ASP A 62 0.64 -7.37 9.39
C ASP A 62 0.16 -8.48 8.43
N TYR A 63 0.38 -8.29 7.12
CA TYR A 63 -0.01 -9.22 6.04
C TYR A 63 1.11 -9.41 5.02
N PRO A 64 2.15 -10.20 5.34
CA PRO A 64 3.36 -10.35 4.51
C PRO A 64 3.10 -10.81 3.07
N VAL A 65 1.96 -11.45 2.80
CA VAL A 65 1.58 -11.87 1.45
C VAL A 65 1.45 -10.68 0.48
N PHE A 66 1.02 -9.49 0.99
CA PHE A 66 0.96 -8.27 0.19
C PHE A 66 2.37 -7.73 -0.11
N TRP A 67 3.29 -7.76 0.87
CA TRP A 67 4.68 -7.40 0.67
C TRP A 67 5.36 -8.26 -0.39
N ASN A 68 5.20 -9.59 -0.31
CA ASN A 68 5.79 -10.50 -1.27
C ASN A 68 5.33 -10.20 -2.70
N ARG A 69 4.04 -9.99 -2.90
CA ARG A 69 3.47 -9.62 -4.21
C ARG A 69 3.92 -8.25 -4.69
N TYR A 70 4.06 -7.27 -3.78
CA TYR A 70 4.57 -5.94 -4.08
C TYR A 70 6.03 -6.01 -4.56
N ARG A 71 6.89 -6.73 -3.85
CA ARG A 71 8.30 -6.88 -4.19
C ARG A 71 8.52 -7.57 -5.53
N ASP A 72 7.72 -8.59 -5.81
CA ASP A 72 7.86 -9.43 -7.01
C ASP A 72 7.27 -8.77 -8.27
N TYR A 73 6.55 -7.65 -8.13
CA TYR A 73 5.95 -6.95 -9.26
C TYR A 73 6.88 -5.89 -9.85
N THR A 74 7.08 -5.93 -11.16
CA THR A 74 7.84 -4.92 -11.91
C THR A 74 6.87 -4.09 -12.76
N PRO A 75 6.60 -2.81 -12.42
CA PRO A 75 5.73 -1.97 -13.21
C PRO A 75 6.30 -1.64 -14.59
N ARG A 76 5.42 -1.37 -15.54
CA ARG A 76 5.80 -0.92 -16.89
C ARG A 76 6.32 0.51 -16.84
N LYS A 77 7.61 0.66 -17.18
CA LYS A 77 8.32 1.94 -17.06
C LYS A 77 7.67 3.07 -17.85
N ASP A 78 7.22 2.80 -19.10
CA ASP A 78 6.59 3.79 -19.97
C ASP A 78 5.32 4.41 -19.37
N ALA A 79 4.51 3.61 -18.71
CA ALA A 79 3.30 4.06 -18.04
C ALA A 79 3.61 4.76 -16.71
N VAL A 80 4.56 4.23 -15.93
CA VAL A 80 5.04 4.85 -14.69
C VAL A 80 5.61 6.25 -14.94
N ASP A 81 6.44 6.43 -15.96
CA ASP A 81 7.01 7.72 -16.34
C ASP A 81 5.92 8.75 -16.73
N LYS A 82 4.82 8.29 -17.33
CA LYS A 82 3.67 9.16 -17.65
C LYS A 82 2.90 9.52 -16.38
N ILE A 83 2.66 8.56 -15.47
CA ILE A 83 1.99 8.80 -14.18
C ILE A 83 2.82 9.77 -13.33
N ALA A 84 4.15 9.65 -13.33
CA ALA A 84 5.04 10.54 -12.60
C ALA A 84 4.93 12.01 -13.02
N ARG A 85 4.54 12.27 -14.29
CA ARG A 85 4.40 13.62 -14.87
C ARG A 85 2.99 14.19 -14.79
N ILE A 86 2.04 13.47 -14.24
CA ILE A 86 0.69 13.99 -14.00
C ILE A 86 0.74 15.09 -12.95
N HIS A 87 0.14 16.22 -13.24
CA HIS A 87 0.01 17.33 -12.31
C HIS A 87 -1.44 17.53 -11.87
N GLY A 88 -1.60 17.89 -10.62
CA GLY A 88 -2.91 18.13 -10.01
C GLY A 88 -3.06 17.38 -8.69
N SER A 89 -4.08 17.70 -7.93
CA SER A 89 -4.32 17.04 -6.64
C SER A 89 -5.32 15.91 -6.82
N PHE A 90 -4.87 14.66 -6.67
CA PHE A 90 -5.71 13.48 -6.79
C PHE A 90 -5.72 12.68 -5.48
N ASP A 91 -6.88 12.16 -5.12
CA ASP A 91 -7.01 11.17 -4.05
C ASP A 91 -7.26 9.79 -4.68
N ILE A 92 -6.42 8.83 -4.29
CA ILE A 92 -6.55 7.43 -4.70
C ILE A 92 -7.02 6.63 -3.50
N LEU A 93 -8.29 6.24 -3.51
CA LEU A 93 -8.90 5.44 -2.46
C LEU A 93 -8.89 3.98 -2.88
N VAL A 94 -8.35 3.10 -2.04
CA VAL A 94 -8.30 1.66 -2.31
C VAL A 94 -9.06 0.92 -1.23
N PHE A 95 -10.16 0.28 -1.62
CA PHE A 95 -10.94 -0.60 -0.75
C PHE A 95 -10.57 -2.05 -1.06
N PHE A 96 -10.16 -2.81 -0.04
CA PHE A 96 -9.66 -4.16 -0.25
C PHE A 96 -9.97 -5.07 0.94
N GLY A 97 -10.00 -6.38 0.69
CA GLY A 97 -10.11 -7.39 1.75
C GLY A 97 -8.83 -8.21 1.85
N THR A 98 -8.26 -8.33 3.05
CA THR A 98 -7.09 -9.22 3.27
C THR A 98 -7.44 -10.69 3.05
N TRP A 99 -8.71 -11.03 3.12
CA TRP A 99 -9.31 -12.33 2.85
C TRP A 99 -9.59 -12.60 1.35
N CYS A 100 -9.47 -11.57 0.50
CA CYS A 100 -9.83 -11.64 -0.92
C CYS A 100 -8.58 -11.89 -1.78
N LYS A 101 -8.56 -13.00 -2.52
CA LYS A 101 -7.43 -13.37 -3.41
C LYS A 101 -7.15 -12.31 -4.47
N ASP A 102 -8.21 -11.68 -5.02
CA ASP A 102 -8.06 -10.61 -6.01
C ASP A 102 -7.40 -9.37 -5.39
N SER A 103 -7.74 -9.03 -4.14
CA SER A 103 -7.07 -7.94 -3.40
C SER A 103 -5.60 -8.24 -3.15
N VAL A 104 -5.26 -9.47 -2.75
CA VAL A 104 -3.88 -9.91 -2.56
C VAL A 104 -3.08 -9.85 -3.86
N SER A 105 -3.73 -10.06 -5.01
CA SER A 105 -3.08 -9.95 -6.33
C SER A 105 -2.91 -8.51 -6.78
N GLU A 106 -3.97 -7.70 -6.73
CA GLU A 106 -4.01 -6.42 -7.46
C GLU A 106 -3.56 -5.21 -6.63
N VAL A 107 -3.85 -5.19 -5.32
CA VAL A 107 -3.47 -4.05 -4.46
C VAL A 107 -1.95 -3.84 -4.42
N PRO A 108 -1.12 -4.88 -4.22
CA PRO A 108 0.33 -4.70 -4.22
C PRO A 108 0.90 -4.16 -5.52
N LYS A 109 0.34 -4.56 -6.67
CA LYS A 109 0.75 -4.05 -7.98
C LYS A 109 0.50 -2.54 -8.08
N LEU A 110 -0.71 -2.09 -7.68
CA LEU A 110 -1.05 -0.68 -7.64
C LEU A 110 -0.11 0.11 -6.74
N LEU A 111 0.15 -0.39 -5.52
CA LEU A 111 1.08 0.24 -4.58
C LEU A 111 2.48 0.37 -5.19
N ARG A 112 2.97 -0.68 -5.86
CA ARG A 112 4.28 -0.67 -6.52
C ARG A 112 4.36 0.34 -7.66
N ILE A 113 3.27 0.51 -8.42
CA ILE A 113 3.15 1.52 -9.48
C ILE A 113 3.23 2.94 -8.90
N LEU A 114 2.46 3.22 -7.85
CA LEU A 114 2.42 4.53 -7.20
C LEU A 114 3.78 4.90 -6.60
N ASP A 115 4.44 3.96 -5.92
CA ASP A 115 5.77 4.17 -5.35
C ASP A 115 6.82 4.38 -6.45
N ALA A 116 6.77 3.59 -7.53
CA ALA A 116 7.68 3.76 -8.66
C ALA A 116 7.49 5.09 -9.38
N ALA A 117 6.26 5.59 -9.46
CA ALA A 117 5.97 6.91 -10.03
C ALA A 117 6.45 8.07 -9.13
N GLY A 118 6.45 7.88 -7.81
CA GLY A 118 6.91 8.87 -6.84
C GLY A 118 6.18 10.22 -6.93
N ASN A 119 4.96 10.23 -7.50
CA ASN A 119 4.21 11.45 -7.77
C ASN A 119 3.48 11.92 -6.51
N LYS A 120 3.90 13.06 -5.96
CA LYS A 120 3.35 13.66 -4.72
C LYS A 120 1.94 14.24 -4.88
N ASP A 121 1.50 14.44 -6.11
CA ASP A 121 0.14 14.90 -6.42
C ASP A 121 -0.91 13.79 -6.26
N LEU A 122 -0.46 12.52 -6.09
CA LEU A 122 -1.30 11.34 -5.90
C LEU A 122 -1.32 10.95 -4.42
N ARG A 123 -2.39 11.27 -3.70
CA ARG A 123 -2.55 10.92 -2.29
C ARG A 123 -3.27 9.60 -2.13
N LEU A 124 -2.60 8.62 -1.55
CA LEU A 124 -3.12 7.27 -1.32
C LEU A 124 -3.83 7.15 0.03
N ALA A 125 -5.00 6.51 0.03
CA ALA A 125 -5.70 6.08 1.23
C ALA A 125 -6.16 4.61 1.08
N LEU A 126 -5.77 3.77 2.05
CA LEU A 126 -6.07 2.35 2.08
C LEU A 126 -7.15 2.04 3.11
N TYR A 127 -8.18 1.33 2.70
CA TYR A 127 -9.30 0.91 3.53
C TYR A 127 -9.47 -0.62 3.44
N GLY A 128 -9.12 -1.32 4.52
CA GLY A 128 -9.47 -2.72 4.67
C GLY A 128 -10.95 -2.88 4.99
N VAL A 129 -11.61 -3.82 4.35
CA VAL A 129 -13.03 -4.09 4.57
C VAL A 129 -13.27 -5.54 4.98
N ASP A 130 -14.35 -5.77 5.73
CA ASP A 130 -14.84 -7.09 6.06
C ASP A 130 -15.50 -7.79 4.84
N ARG A 131 -16.03 -9.00 5.03
CA ARG A 131 -16.72 -9.75 3.96
C ARG A 131 -18.03 -9.07 3.49
N SER A 132 -18.62 -8.21 4.34
CA SER A 132 -19.76 -7.37 4.01
C SER A 132 -19.39 -6.06 3.33
N LYS A 133 -18.09 -5.83 3.08
CA LYS A 133 -17.47 -4.63 2.47
C LYS A 133 -17.61 -3.39 3.36
N LYS A 134 -17.69 -3.57 4.67
CA LYS A 134 -17.72 -2.48 5.67
C LYS A 134 -16.35 -2.28 6.30
N GLU A 135 -15.98 -1.02 6.57
CA GLU A 135 -14.71 -0.65 7.23
C GLU A 135 -14.90 0.17 8.52
N GLY A 136 -16.15 0.44 8.90
CA GLY A 136 -16.50 1.12 10.15
C GLY A 136 -16.40 2.64 10.13
N LEU A 137 -15.96 3.26 9.03
CA LEU A 137 -15.85 4.73 8.87
C LEU A 137 -16.92 5.30 7.91
N GLY A 138 -17.74 4.45 7.30
CA GLY A 138 -18.78 4.81 6.35
C GLY A 138 -18.29 5.18 4.95
N MET A 139 -16.99 5.00 4.68
CA MET A 139 -16.41 5.32 3.37
C MET A 139 -16.82 4.32 2.30
N SER A 140 -16.91 3.04 2.65
CA SER A 140 -17.37 2.01 1.71
C SER A 140 -18.82 2.20 1.30
N GLU A 141 -19.68 2.63 2.20
CA GLU A 141 -21.06 3.00 1.93
C GLU A 141 -21.14 4.27 1.07
N LYS A 142 -20.39 5.31 1.45
CA LYS A 142 -20.33 6.59 0.71
C LYS A 142 -19.96 6.39 -0.77
N PHE A 143 -19.01 5.49 -1.05
CA PHE A 143 -18.54 5.21 -2.41
C PHE A 143 -19.21 3.98 -3.04
N ASN A 144 -20.23 3.42 -2.38
CA ASN A 144 -20.98 2.27 -2.85
C ASN A 144 -20.10 1.08 -3.27
N ILE A 145 -19.25 0.63 -2.32
CA ILE A 145 -18.31 -0.46 -2.58
C ILE A 145 -19.02 -1.81 -2.55
N GLN A 146 -19.21 -2.40 -3.73
CA GLN A 146 -19.89 -3.70 -3.90
C GLN A 146 -18.90 -4.86 -4.04
N ARG A 147 -17.68 -4.59 -4.53
CA ARG A 147 -16.65 -5.59 -4.82
C ARG A 147 -15.29 -5.10 -4.36
N VAL A 148 -14.39 -6.04 -4.08
CA VAL A 148 -13.00 -5.72 -3.72
C VAL A 148 -12.04 -6.57 -4.56
N PRO A 149 -10.85 -6.02 -4.89
CA PRO A 149 -10.46 -4.64 -4.64
C PRO A 149 -11.25 -3.64 -5.50
N THR A 150 -11.43 -2.44 -4.99
CA THR A 150 -11.91 -1.30 -5.78
C THR A 150 -10.98 -0.12 -5.53
N THR A 151 -10.41 0.43 -6.60
CA THR A 151 -9.60 1.63 -6.60
C THR A 151 -10.39 2.77 -7.21
N ILE A 152 -10.53 3.87 -6.48
CA ILE A 152 -11.26 5.08 -6.93
C ILE A 152 -10.26 6.21 -7.02
N VAL A 153 -10.31 6.95 -8.13
CA VAL A 153 -9.53 8.18 -8.32
C VAL A 153 -10.46 9.36 -8.24
N LEU A 154 -10.15 10.26 -7.30
CA LEU A 154 -10.89 11.52 -7.14
C LEU A 154 -10.00 12.69 -7.53
N ARG A 155 -10.63 13.76 -8.04
CA ARG A 155 -10.04 15.08 -8.17
C ARG A 155 -11.01 16.11 -7.59
N ASP A 156 -10.53 16.93 -6.68
CA ASP A 156 -11.36 17.93 -5.99
C ASP A 156 -12.64 17.32 -5.36
N GLY A 157 -12.48 16.11 -4.77
CA GLY A 157 -13.56 15.36 -4.15
C GLY A 157 -14.56 14.70 -5.12
N LYS A 158 -14.38 14.86 -6.44
CA LYS A 158 -15.25 14.23 -7.46
C LYS A 158 -14.56 13.01 -8.07
N GLU A 159 -15.33 11.93 -8.25
CA GLU A 159 -14.82 10.71 -8.87
C GLU A 159 -14.59 10.91 -10.37
N LEU A 160 -13.34 10.67 -10.80
CA LEU A 160 -12.95 10.61 -12.21
C LEU A 160 -13.18 9.23 -12.80
N GLY A 161 -13.06 8.20 -11.98
CA GLY A 161 -13.26 6.81 -12.38
C GLY A 161 -12.78 5.84 -11.32
N ARG A 162 -13.03 4.56 -11.57
CA ARG A 162 -12.63 3.47 -10.69
C ARG A 162 -12.19 2.23 -11.44
N ILE A 163 -11.38 1.41 -10.80
CA ILE A 163 -11.00 0.07 -11.23
C ILE A 163 -11.64 -0.90 -10.24
N VAL A 164 -12.46 -1.82 -10.72
CA VAL A 164 -13.19 -2.78 -9.88
C VAL A 164 -12.67 -4.18 -10.14
N LYS A 165 -12.13 -4.84 -9.12
CA LYS A 165 -11.49 -6.16 -9.13
C LYS A 165 -10.23 -6.19 -9.99
N PHE A 166 -10.39 -6.19 -11.29
CA PHE A 166 -9.29 -6.25 -12.26
C PHE A 166 -9.33 -5.06 -13.20
N PRO A 167 -8.16 -4.58 -13.63
CA PRO A 167 -8.10 -3.59 -14.70
C PRO A 167 -8.58 -4.19 -16.03
N GLU A 168 -9.05 -3.34 -16.94
CA GLU A 168 -9.43 -3.74 -18.29
C GLU A 168 -8.20 -4.13 -19.14
N LYS A 169 -7.07 -3.43 -18.93
CA LYS A 169 -5.80 -3.69 -19.61
C LYS A 169 -4.70 -4.03 -18.60
N SER A 170 -4.22 -3.04 -17.88
CA SER A 170 -3.29 -3.17 -16.76
C SER A 170 -3.56 -2.10 -15.71
N ASN A 171 -3.07 -2.30 -14.49
CA ASN A 171 -3.23 -1.30 -13.44
C ASN A 171 -2.63 0.05 -13.83
N GLU A 172 -1.49 0.05 -14.52
CA GLU A 172 -0.84 1.26 -15.01
C GLU A 172 -1.68 1.97 -16.07
N GLU A 173 -2.15 1.24 -17.09
CA GLU A 173 -2.88 1.83 -18.22
C GLU A 173 -4.23 2.37 -17.78
N ASP A 174 -4.95 1.62 -16.94
CA ASP A 174 -6.24 2.03 -16.44
C ASP A 174 -6.14 3.21 -15.47
N LEU A 175 -5.14 3.19 -14.57
CA LEU A 175 -4.86 4.32 -13.69
C LEU A 175 -4.52 5.57 -14.49
N LEU A 176 -3.61 5.46 -15.47
CA LEU A 176 -3.22 6.55 -16.34
C LEU A 176 -4.42 7.10 -17.13
N ARG A 177 -5.24 6.23 -17.70
CA ARG A 177 -6.47 6.60 -18.43
C ARG A 177 -7.43 7.41 -17.56
N ILE A 178 -7.57 7.03 -16.27
CA ILE A 178 -8.45 7.74 -15.32
C ILE A 178 -7.86 9.10 -14.96
N LEU A 179 -6.56 9.15 -14.65
CA LEU A 179 -5.85 10.38 -14.28
C LEU A 179 -5.84 11.43 -15.40
N LEU A 180 -5.84 10.98 -16.66
CA LEU A 180 -5.88 11.87 -17.86
C LEU A 180 -7.28 12.37 -18.20
N LYS A 181 -8.34 11.94 -17.51
CA LYS A 181 -9.66 12.51 -17.73
C LYS A 181 -9.68 13.96 -17.25
N THR A 182 -9.63 14.86 -18.20
CA THR A 182 -10.00 16.27 -17.99
C THR A 182 -11.51 16.38 -17.94
N LYS A 183 -12.04 17.02 -16.92
CA LYS A 183 -13.40 17.55 -16.97
C LYS A 183 -13.37 18.93 -17.54
#